data_ff0dbc174a9b7d8a5e75a2a920605f1e
#
_entry.id   ff0dbc174a9b7d8a5e75a2a920605f1e
#
_cell.length_a   1.000
_cell.length_b   1.000
_cell.length_c   1.000
_cell.angle_alpha   90.00
_cell.angle_beta   90.00
_cell.angle_gamma   90.00
#
_symmetry.space_group_name_H-M   'P 1'
#
loop_
_entity.id
_entity.type
_entity.pdbx_description
1 polymer ?
#
loop_
_entity_poly.entity_id
_entity_poly.type
_entity_poly.pdbx_seq_one_letter_code
_entity_poly.pdbx_strand_id
1 'polypeptide(L)'
;QRQMCIRDRRYTDPHNNDALASKEAMKYWLPVDWYNGGMEHTTLHLLYSRFWHRFLYDQGVVPCKEPYQKRTSHGMILGENGEKMSKSRGNVINPDDIVNEFGADTLRTYEMFIGAFELAASWSNEGVKGCRRFLERVWKLQDMLTDEEGFSKDMETKMHQTMMKVSSV
;
A
#
# COMPACT_ATOMS: atom_id res chain seq x y z
N GLN A 1 -2.62 15.23 -17.30
CA GLN A 1 -3.67 14.31 -16.79
C GLN A 1 -4.18 13.37 -17.89
N ARG A 2 -4.51 13.88 -19.08
CA ARG A 2 -4.92 13.07 -20.24
C ARG A 2 -3.86 12.00 -20.60
N GLN A 3 -2.59 12.37 -20.61
CA GLN A 3 -1.49 11.44 -20.87
C GLN A 3 -1.38 10.33 -19.81
N MET A 4 -1.68 10.63 -18.55
CA MET A 4 -1.69 9.63 -17.47
C MET A 4 -2.76 8.55 -17.69
N CYS A 5 -3.96 8.95 -18.14
CA CYS A 5 -5.03 7.97 -18.39
C CYS A 5 -4.73 7.06 -19.59
N ILE A 6 -4.11 7.58 -20.63
CA ILE A 6 -3.62 6.78 -21.77
C ILE A 6 -2.49 5.85 -21.29
N ARG A 7 -1.54 6.37 -20.52
CA ARG A 7 -0.45 5.61 -19.95
C ARG A 7 -0.96 4.42 -19.13
N ASP A 8 -1.99 4.62 -18.28
CA ASP A 8 -2.55 3.55 -17.45
C ASP A 8 -3.04 2.36 -18.28
N ARG A 9 -3.66 2.63 -19.44
CA ARG A 9 -4.08 1.56 -20.37
C ARG A 9 -2.88 0.91 -21.05
N ARG A 10 -1.85 1.70 -21.36
CA ARG A 10 -0.63 1.21 -21.97
C ARG A 10 0.14 0.22 -21.08
N TYR A 11 0.02 0.33 -19.75
CA TYR A 11 0.62 -0.64 -18.84
C TYR A 11 0.04 -2.05 -18.94
N THR A 12 -1.13 -2.23 -19.54
CA THR A 12 -1.66 -3.58 -19.79
C THR A 12 -0.84 -4.37 -20.80
N ASP A 13 -0.16 -3.66 -21.72
CA ASP A 13 0.69 -4.29 -22.75
C ASP A 13 1.78 -3.27 -23.21
N PRO A 14 2.80 -3.02 -22.38
CA PRO A 14 3.74 -1.90 -22.59
C PRO A 14 4.66 -2.07 -23.80
N HIS A 15 4.86 -3.29 -24.27
CA HIS A 15 5.76 -3.59 -25.39
C HIS A 15 5.06 -3.74 -26.74
N ASN A 16 3.75 -3.59 -26.79
CA ASN A 16 2.99 -3.67 -28.03
C ASN A 16 3.23 -2.41 -28.89
N ASN A 17 3.77 -2.59 -30.09
CA ASN A 17 4.07 -1.49 -30.99
C ASN A 17 2.94 -1.21 -32.01
N ASP A 18 1.98 -2.13 -32.17
CA ASP A 18 0.97 -2.07 -33.22
C ASP A 18 -0.37 -1.48 -32.72
N ALA A 19 -0.64 -1.61 -31.39
CA ALA A 19 -1.88 -1.16 -30.78
C ALA A 19 -1.67 -0.60 -29.38
N LEU A 20 -2.71 0.00 -28.80
CA LEU A 20 -2.72 0.44 -27.41
C LEU A 20 -2.38 -0.70 -26.45
N ALA A 21 -2.98 -1.85 -26.65
CA ALA A 21 -2.69 -3.13 -26.02
C ALA A 21 -3.38 -4.24 -26.83
N SER A 22 -2.91 -5.49 -26.72
CA SER A 22 -3.58 -6.63 -27.33
C SER A 22 -4.94 -6.89 -26.65
N LYS A 23 -5.87 -7.47 -27.39
CA LYS A 23 -7.21 -7.80 -26.84
C LYS A 23 -7.10 -8.80 -25.69
N GLU A 24 -6.20 -9.74 -25.78
CA GLU A 24 -5.91 -10.76 -24.77
C GLU A 24 -5.39 -10.12 -23.48
N ALA A 25 -4.40 -9.24 -23.57
CA ALA A 25 -3.85 -8.52 -22.43
C ALA A 25 -4.91 -7.62 -21.76
N MET A 26 -5.70 -6.88 -22.56
CA MET A 26 -6.78 -6.06 -22.01
C MET A 26 -7.87 -6.90 -21.34
N LYS A 27 -8.21 -8.05 -21.88
CA LYS A 27 -9.20 -8.97 -21.28
C LYS A 27 -8.70 -9.58 -19.96
N TYR A 28 -7.39 -9.79 -19.84
CA TYR A 28 -6.77 -10.33 -18.63
C TYR A 28 -6.64 -9.28 -17.52
N TRP A 29 -6.19 -8.07 -17.85
CA TRP A 29 -5.86 -7.03 -16.88
C TRP A 29 -7.00 -6.07 -16.54
N LEU A 30 -8.07 -6.03 -17.35
CA LEU A 30 -9.21 -5.12 -17.16
C LEU A 30 -10.51 -5.86 -16.87
N PRO A 31 -11.36 -5.32 -15.99
CA PRO A 31 -11.13 -4.15 -15.15
C PRO A 31 -10.06 -4.40 -14.08
N VAL A 32 -9.34 -3.38 -13.68
CA VAL A 32 -8.36 -3.45 -12.58
C VAL A 32 -9.08 -3.79 -11.28
N ASP A 33 -8.61 -4.80 -10.57
CA ASP A 33 -9.27 -5.33 -9.38
C ASP A 33 -9.36 -4.30 -8.25
N TRP A 34 -8.28 -3.57 -8.03
CA TRP A 34 -8.21 -2.62 -6.93
C TRP A 34 -7.42 -1.36 -7.28
N TYR A 35 -8.10 -0.22 -7.22
CA TYR A 35 -7.51 1.11 -7.32
C TYR A 35 -7.29 1.68 -5.92
N ASN A 36 -6.03 1.94 -5.59
CA ASN A 36 -5.62 2.48 -4.31
C ASN A 36 -4.95 3.84 -4.49
N GLY A 37 -5.47 4.88 -3.86
CA GLY A 37 -4.95 6.23 -4.01
C GLY A 37 -5.63 7.25 -3.11
N GLY A 38 -5.08 8.47 -3.09
CA GLY A 38 -5.60 9.57 -2.29
C GLY A 38 -7.00 10.02 -2.69
N MET A 39 -7.72 10.60 -1.74
CA MET A 39 -9.09 11.10 -1.91
C MET A 39 -9.18 12.17 -3.01
N GLU A 40 -8.15 12.98 -3.18
CA GLU A 40 -8.06 14.05 -4.19
C GLU A 40 -8.20 13.53 -5.62
N HIS A 41 -7.81 12.28 -5.87
CA HIS A 41 -7.92 11.67 -7.20
C HIS A 41 -9.35 11.34 -7.62
N THR A 42 -10.32 11.46 -6.73
CA THR A 42 -11.74 11.29 -7.07
C THR A 42 -12.18 12.27 -8.15
N THR A 43 -11.77 13.52 -8.02
CA THR A 43 -12.08 14.61 -8.97
C THR A 43 -10.98 14.87 -9.99
N LEU A 44 -9.84 14.20 -9.87
CA LEU A 44 -8.70 14.33 -10.76
C LEU A 44 -8.52 13.09 -11.62
N HIS A 45 -7.62 12.20 -11.25
CA HIS A 45 -7.26 11.02 -12.05
C HIS A 45 -8.45 10.09 -12.31
N LEU A 46 -9.28 9.79 -11.32
CA LEU A 46 -10.41 8.87 -11.49
C LEU A 46 -11.44 9.42 -12.48
N LEU A 47 -11.77 10.71 -12.40
CA LEU A 47 -12.71 11.32 -13.33
C LEU A 47 -12.22 11.19 -14.78
N TYR A 48 -10.96 11.55 -15.01
CA TYR A 48 -10.38 11.54 -16.36
C TYR A 48 -10.15 10.12 -16.89
N SER A 49 -9.68 9.21 -16.04
CA SER A 49 -9.43 7.83 -16.46
C SER A 49 -10.71 7.08 -16.80
N ARG A 50 -11.81 7.33 -16.05
CA ARG A 50 -13.13 6.77 -16.34
C ARG A 50 -13.74 7.35 -17.60
N PHE A 51 -13.63 8.67 -17.81
CA PHE A 51 -14.10 9.30 -19.04
C PHE A 51 -13.43 8.70 -20.28
N TRP A 52 -12.09 8.61 -20.26
CA TRP A 52 -11.34 7.98 -21.34
C TRP A 52 -11.67 6.52 -21.55
N HIS A 53 -11.79 5.78 -20.48
CA HIS A 53 -12.10 4.36 -20.57
C HIS A 53 -13.49 4.13 -21.20
N ARG A 54 -14.49 4.92 -20.83
CA ARG A 54 -15.82 4.86 -21.43
C ARG A 54 -15.80 5.19 -22.90
N PHE A 55 -15.08 6.24 -23.30
CA PHE A 55 -14.88 6.55 -24.70
C PHE A 55 -14.24 5.37 -25.47
N LEU A 56 -13.18 4.77 -24.93
CA LEU A 56 -12.54 3.61 -25.54
C LEU A 56 -13.47 2.39 -25.58
N TYR A 57 -14.34 2.23 -24.60
CA TYR A 57 -15.37 1.18 -24.61
C TYR A 57 -16.39 1.40 -25.71
N ASP A 58 -16.90 2.62 -25.87
CA ASP A 58 -17.84 2.98 -26.93
C ASP A 58 -17.23 2.80 -28.33
N GLN A 59 -15.92 2.95 -28.47
CA GLN A 59 -15.16 2.64 -29.69
C GLN A 59 -14.79 1.16 -29.85
N GLY A 60 -15.20 0.28 -28.93
CA GLY A 60 -14.88 -1.16 -28.97
C GLY A 60 -13.41 -1.51 -28.74
N VAL A 61 -12.63 -0.59 -28.18
CA VAL A 61 -11.18 -0.78 -27.92
C VAL A 61 -10.93 -1.57 -26.64
N VAL A 62 -11.69 -1.31 -25.58
CA VAL A 62 -11.54 -2.01 -24.28
C VAL A 62 -12.74 -2.93 -24.00
N PRO A 63 -12.55 -4.03 -23.27
CA PRO A 63 -13.57 -5.07 -23.12
C PRO A 63 -14.66 -4.77 -22.08
N CYS A 64 -14.45 -3.79 -21.19
CA CYS A 64 -15.34 -3.51 -20.06
C CYS A 64 -15.65 -2.01 -19.97
N LYS A 65 -16.82 -1.69 -19.40
CA LYS A 65 -17.32 -0.30 -19.32
C LYS A 65 -16.65 0.51 -18.22
N GLU A 66 -16.27 -0.13 -17.11
CA GLU A 66 -15.60 0.54 -15.98
C GLU A 66 -14.15 0.04 -15.84
N PRO A 67 -13.20 0.93 -15.60
CA PRO A 67 -11.78 0.57 -15.54
C PRO A 67 -11.36 -0.12 -14.23
N TYR A 68 -12.10 0.10 -13.13
CA TYR A 68 -11.78 -0.36 -11.79
C TYR A 68 -12.96 -1.07 -11.15
N GLN A 69 -12.71 -2.20 -10.47
CA GLN A 69 -13.72 -2.94 -9.72
C GLN A 69 -13.91 -2.36 -8.32
N LYS A 70 -12.81 -2.09 -7.64
CA LYS A 70 -12.80 -1.57 -6.26
C LYS A 70 -11.90 -0.36 -6.15
N ARG A 71 -12.34 0.61 -5.36
CA ARG A 71 -11.54 1.76 -4.97
C ARG A 71 -11.45 1.84 -3.45
N THR A 72 -10.24 2.07 -2.95
CA THR A 72 -10.00 2.43 -1.54
C THR A 72 -9.21 3.74 -1.51
N SER A 73 -9.65 4.67 -0.66
CA SER A 73 -8.86 5.86 -0.36
C SER A 73 -8.02 5.58 0.87
N HIS A 74 -6.72 5.78 0.76
CA HIS A 74 -5.88 5.77 1.95
C HIS A 74 -6.05 7.05 2.76
N GLY A 75 -5.82 6.96 4.07
CA GLY A 75 -5.71 8.10 4.97
C GLY A 75 -4.47 8.95 4.66
N MET A 76 -4.43 10.13 5.25
CA MET A 76 -3.31 11.04 5.11
C MET A 76 -2.39 10.90 6.33
N ILE A 77 -1.09 10.76 6.09
CA ILE A 77 -0.10 10.88 7.15
C ILE A 77 0.14 12.37 7.43
N LEU A 78 -0.14 12.76 8.64
CA LEU A 78 0.01 14.12 9.14
C LEU A 78 1.36 14.27 9.83
N GLY A 79 1.85 15.49 9.96
CA GLY A 79 3.01 15.79 10.81
C GLY A 79 2.74 15.49 12.30
N GLU A 80 3.76 15.54 13.13
CA GLU A 80 3.64 15.25 14.58
C GLU A 80 2.60 16.10 15.30
N ASN A 81 2.32 17.30 14.79
CA ASN A 81 1.31 18.21 15.33
C ASN A 81 -0.11 17.94 14.80
N GLY A 82 -0.34 16.85 14.05
CA GLY A 82 -1.60 16.57 13.41
C GLY A 82 -1.94 17.48 12.22
N GLU A 83 -0.97 18.26 11.74
CA GLU A 83 -1.14 19.13 10.60
C GLU A 83 -0.70 18.45 9.29
N LYS A 84 -1.33 18.85 8.17
CA LYS A 84 -0.93 18.38 6.86
C LYS A 84 0.54 18.75 6.59
N MET A 85 1.34 17.76 6.19
CA MET A 85 2.72 17.98 5.77
C MET A 85 2.78 18.83 4.50
N SER A 86 3.67 19.80 4.50
CA SER A 86 3.89 20.67 3.33
C SER A 86 5.34 21.18 3.32
N LYS A 87 5.93 21.27 2.13
CA LYS A 87 7.30 21.79 1.95
C LYS A 87 7.43 23.23 2.44
N SER A 88 6.37 24.05 2.27
CA SER A 88 6.35 25.43 2.72
C SER A 88 6.35 25.60 4.25
N ARG A 89 5.90 24.59 4.98
CA ARG A 89 5.87 24.55 6.44
C ARG A 89 7.11 23.90 7.05
N GLY A 90 7.94 23.24 6.23
CA GLY A 90 9.14 22.56 6.69
C GLY A 90 8.86 21.32 7.57
N ASN A 91 7.63 20.79 7.58
CA ASN A 91 7.21 19.66 8.39
C ASN A 91 7.08 18.34 7.61
N VAL A 92 7.70 18.28 6.44
CA VAL A 92 7.73 17.07 5.61
C VAL A 92 8.75 16.10 6.16
N ILE A 93 8.34 14.86 6.36
CA ILE A 93 9.22 13.76 6.72
C ILE A 93 9.60 13.04 5.42
N ASN A 94 10.91 13.01 5.15
CA ASN A 94 11.43 12.32 3.99
C ASN A 94 11.62 10.83 4.31
N PRO A 95 10.98 9.91 3.58
CA PRO A 95 11.16 8.47 3.78
C PRO A 95 12.63 8.02 3.71
N ASP A 96 13.43 8.62 2.82
CA ASP A 96 14.83 8.27 2.67
C ASP A 96 15.65 8.52 3.95
N ASP A 97 15.35 9.60 4.67
CA ASP A 97 16.02 9.92 5.94
C ASP A 97 15.69 8.85 7.00
N ILE A 98 14.42 8.44 7.08
CA ILE A 98 13.98 7.36 7.97
C ILE A 98 14.62 6.02 7.60
N VAL A 99 14.69 5.70 6.31
CA VAL A 99 15.34 4.48 5.83
C VAL A 99 16.83 4.47 6.17
N ASN A 100 17.51 5.59 5.99
CA ASN A 100 18.93 5.72 6.31
C ASN A 100 19.22 5.60 7.81
N GLU A 101 18.34 6.13 8.66
CA GLU A 101 18.53 6.14 10.11
C GLU A 101 18.05 4.83 10.78
N PHE A 102 16.89 4.30 10.38
CA PHE A 102 16.23 3.19 11.07
C PHE A 102 16.10 1.91 10.22
N GLY A 103 16.34 2.00 8.92
CA GLY A 103 16.16 0.89 7.97
C GLY A 103 14.77 0.83 7.35
N ALA A 104 14.71 0.28 6.13
CA ALA A 104 13.47 0.17 5.34
C ALA A 104 12.41 -0.71 6.03
N ASP A 105 12.82 -1.79 6.68
CA ASP A 105 11.89 -2.69 7.39
C ASP A 105 11.20 -1.99 8.55
N THR A 106 11.91 -1.09 9.23
CA THR A 106 11.34 -0.27 10.31
C THR A 106 10.27 0.66 9.79
N LEU A 107 10.55 1.39 8.70
CA LEU A 107 9.58 2.28 8.07
C LEU A 107 8.33 1.52 7.63
N ARG A 108 8.50 0.42 6.90
CA ARG A 108 7.38 -0.40 6.42
C ARG A 108 6.54 -0.98 7.56
N THR A 109 7.19 -1.45 8.63
CA THR A 109 6.50 -1.93 9.83
C THR A 109 5.70 -0.82 10.49
N TYR A 110 6.29 0.37 10.58
CA TYR A 110 5.64 1.52 11.17
C TYR A 110 4.43 1.99 10.35
N GLU A 111 4.52 2.04 9.03
CA GLU A 111 3.41 2.40 8.13
C GLU A 111 2.20 1.47 8.29
N MET A 112 2.44 0.17 8.54
CA MET A 112 1.38 -0.78 8.82
C MET A 112 0.82 -0.67 10.26
N PHE A 113 1.63 -0.22 11.19
CA PHE A 113 1.28 -0.13 12.61
C PHE A 113 0.59 1.18 12.99
N ILE A 114 0.84 2.29 12.27
CA ILE A 114 0.43 3.64 12.65
C ILE A 114 -1.09 3.80 12.79
N GLY A 115 -1.88 3.00 12.07
CA GLY A 115 -3.33 3.05 12.14
C GLY A 115 -4.04 2.34 10.99
N ALA A 116 -5.35 2.41 11.00
CA ALA A 116 -6.16 1.87 9.92
C ALA A 116 -5.86 2.60 8.61
N PHE A 117 -5.72 1.84 7.53
CA PHE A 117 -5.28 2.33 6.23
C PHE A 117 -6.12 3.50 5.66
N GLU A 118 -7.40 3.52 5.96
CA GLU A 118 -8.35 4.54 5.45
C GLU A 118 -8.41 5.79 6.34
N LEU A 119 -7.80 5.77 7.51
CA LEU A 119 -7.85 6.87 8.48
C LEU A 119 -6.59 7.72 8.43
N ALA A 120 -6.73 9.01 8.69
CA ALA A 120 -5.58 9.88 8.87
C ALA A 120 -4.89 9.54 10.19
N ALA A 121 -3.57 9.55 10.18
CA ALA A 121 -2.74 9.28 11.36
C ALA A 121 -1.61 10.29 11.46
N SER A 122 -1.28 10.73 12.67
CA SER A 122 -0.14 11.61 12.92
C SER A 122 1.15 10.81 12.99
N TRP A 123 2.18 11.34 12.38
CA TRP A 123 3.52 10.77 12.48
C TRP A 123 4.03 10.81 13.92
N SER A 124 4.79 9.80 14.33
CA SER A 124 5.43 9.71 15.63
C SER A 124 6.83 9.12 15.51
N ASN A 125 7.85 9.91 15.79
CA ASN A 125 9.23 9.45 15.83
C ASN A 125 9.45 8.36 16.90
N GLU A 126 8.76 8.46 18.03
CA GLU A 126 8.81 7.43 19.08
C GLU A 126 8.16 6.11 18.62
N GLY A 127 7.11 6.20 17.80
CA GLY A 127 6.50 5.03 17.17
C GLY A 127 7.48 4.30 16.23
N VAL A 128 8.22 5.05 15.41
CA VAL A 128 9.28 4.51 14.53
C VAL A 128 10.35 3.78 15.34
N LYS A 129 10.86 4.43 16.41
CA LYS A 129 11.84 3.81 17.33
C LYS A 129 11.27 2.56 18.01
N GLY A 130 9.96 2.55 18.33
CA GLY A 130 9.26 1.41 18.87
C GLY A 130 9.28 0.22 17.91
N CYS A 131 8.97 0.46 16.63
CA CYS A 131 9.04 -0.55 15.58
C CYS A 131 10.47 -1.08 15.38
N ARG A 132 11.48 -0.20 15.42
CA ARG A 132 12.89 -0.62 15.35
C ARG A 132 13.24 -1.58 16.48
N ARG A 133 12.93 -1.22 17.73
CA ARG A 133 13.16 -2.08 18.90
C ARG A 133 12.42 -3.43 18.79
N PHE A 134 11.21 -3.43 18.24
CA PHE A 134 10.46 -4.65 17.98
C PHE A 134 11.20 -5.57 17.01
N LEU A 135 11.63 -5.05 15.87
CA LEU A 135 12.38 -5.81 14.86
C LEU A 135 13.70 -6.35 15.40
N GLU A 136 14.43 -5.56 16.19
CA GLU A 136 15.68 -6.00 16.84
C GLU A 136 15.43 -7.14 17.85
N ARG A 137 14.32 -7.09 18.57
CA ARG A 137 13.93 -8.18 19.47
C ARG A 137 13.57 -9.45 18.70
N VAL A 138 12.82 -9.32 17.60
CA VAL A 138 12.51 -10.46 16.73
C VAL A 138 13.79 -11.06 16.15
N TRP A 139 14.70 -10.21 15.68
CA TRP A 139 15.99 -10.68 15.15
C TRP A 139 16.81 -11.47 16.18
N LYS A 140 16.84 -11.00 17.41
CA LYS A 140 17.56 -11.70 18.51
C LYS A 140 16.97 -13.05 18.88
N LEU A 141 15.73 -13.36 18.49
CA LEU A 141 15.15 -14.69 18.78
C LEU A 141 15.93 -15.82 18.10
N GLN A 142 16.60 -15.57 16.97
CA GLN A 142 17.45 -16.56 16.32
C GLN A 142 18.59 -17.06 17.22
N ASP A 143 19.11 -16.18 18.09
CA ASP A 143 20.20 -16.53 19.02
C ASP A 143 19.70 -17.36 20.21
N MET A 144 18.38 -17.49 20.36
CA MET A 144 17.71 -18.22 21.43
C MET A 144 17.17 -19.58 20.98
N LEU A 145 17.33 -19.92 19.69
CA LEU A 145 16.90 -21.21 19.15
C LEU A 145 17.76 -22.32 19.73
N THR A 146 17.12 -23.43 20.07
CA THR A 146 17.77 -24.68 20.53
C THR A 146 17.47 -25.77 19.53
N ASP A 147 18.30 -26.84 19.54
CA ASP A 147 18.08 -28.02 18.69
C ASP A 147 17.02 -28.99 19.30
N GLU A 148 16.40 -28.61 20.40
CA GLU A 148 15.32 -29.36 21.01
C GLU A 148 14.02 -29.26 20.22
N GLU A 149 13.44 -30.41 19.92
CA GLU A 149 12.13 -30.46 19.25
C GLU A 149 11.00 -30.19 20.25
N GLY A 150 10.02 -29.38 19.81
CA GLY A 150 8.81 -29.11 20.55
C GLY A 150 8.79 -27.72 21.22
N PHE A 151 7.91 -27.58 22.17
CA PHE A 151 7.73 -26.33 22.94
C PHE A 151 7.42 -26.64 24.40
N SER A 152 7.69 -25.67 25.26
CA SER A 152 7.45 -25.82 26.71
C SER A 152 5.95 -25.98 26.99
N LYS A 153 5.58 -26.99 27.78
CA LYS A 153 4.17 -27.21 28.19
C LYS A 153 3.58 -26.01 28.91
N ASP A 154 4.38 -25.27 29.65
CA ASP A 154 3.93 -24.08 30.37
C ASP A 154 3.50 -22.95 29.42
N MET A 155 4.04 -22.93 28.20
CA MET A 155 3.74 -21.92 27.17
C MET A 155 2.69 -22.37 26.17
N GLU A 156 2.29 -23.64 26.16
CA GLU A 156 1.37 -24.24 25.19
C GLU A 156 0.05 -23.49 25.11
N THR A 157 -0.60 -23.28 26.25
CA THR A 157 -1.88 -22.55 26.31
C THR A 157 -1.76 -21.13 25.77
N LYS A 158 -0.66 -20.44 26.13
CA LYS A 158 -0.39 -19.07 25.65
C LYS A 158 -0.15 -19.03 24.15
N MET A 159 0.58 -20.00 23.62
CA MET A 159 0.85 -20.14 22.19
C MET A 159 -0.46 -20.33 21.42
N HIS A 160 -1.31 -21.28 21.82
CA HIS A 160 -2.59 -21.55 21.16
C HIS A 160 -3.54 -20.35 21.22
N GLN A 161 -3.63 -19.66 22.35
CA GLN A 161 -4.41 -18.42 22.48
C GLN A 161 -3.91 -17.35 21.53
N THR A 162 -2.60 -17.20 21.37
CA THR A 162 -2.00 -16.24 20.45
C THR A 162 -2.28 -16.59 18.99
N MET A 163 -2.15 -17.88 18.63
CA MET A 163 -2.45 -18.38 17.29
C MET A 163 -3.92 -18.09 16.92
N MET A 164 -4.85 -18.41 17.82
CA MET A 164 -6.28 -18.10 17.60
C MET A 164 -6.53 -16.61 17.40
N LYS A 165 -5.91 -15.78 18.25
CA LYS A 165 -6.07 -14.33 18.14
C LYS A 165 -5.55 -13.77 16.82
N VAL A 166 -4.41 -14.24 16.33
CA VAL A 166 -3.80 -13.79 15.05
C VAL A 166 -4.62 -14.28 13.85
N SER A 167 -5.17 -15.51 13.93
CA SER A 167 -5.97 -16.08 12.84
C SER A 167 -7.40 -15.53 12.74
N SER A 168 -7.87 -14.78 13.75
CA SER A 168 -9.22 -14.22 13.81
C SER A 168 -9.30 -12.75 13.36
N VAL A 169 -8.20 -12.18 12.84
CA VAL A 169 -8.12 -10.78 12.37
C VAL A 169 -8.32 -10.70 10.82
#